data_cee2c8fbf3804a7b870eebba603d2d6b
#
_entry.id   cee2c8fbf3804a7b870eebba603d2d6b
#
_cell.length_a   1.000
_cell.length_b   1.000
_cell.length_c   1.000
_cell.angle_alpha   90.00
_cell.angle_beta   90.00
_cell.angle_gamma   90.00
#
_symmetry.space_group_name_H-M   'P 1'
#
loop_
_entity.id
_entity.type
_entity.pdbx_description
1 polymer ?
#
loop_
_entity_poly.entity_id
_entity_poly.type
_entity_poly.pdbx_seq_one_letter_code
_entity_poly.pdbx_strand_id
1 'polypeptide(L)'
;DLWFHWEGKPLMLCNPEAAPAEVKEAFTLRTAFWPGTPPYSNTPYAWHWLGVHPQAYGFTSDPKTAEQVNVSPAQNMHWQTGATELMHTGKARGRGFNNGRQDPSIAAIQRGLNFQEQWDHALMINPKFVMMTAWNEWIAGLTHSMQTPWVQCDGFNEEFSRDIEPMKGGFGDNFYYQAIANIRRYKGVPQIPGATPPKTVDIAGSFDQWQDVGPEFTGHAGNTIPRDHDGFGRAPKTRITVPQPDFEGNGTTWRGQEGPRYTNTTGRNSLLGMKVARDKDYIYFHVRTEKPVTPSNDPNWMTLLIRTANPTHHSWNGYDFVVNRMPPGTQGAVLEKNNGGRSWLKASDARYKVAGNQMHMAIPRAALGLAGDPVTLDFKWLDNIPLPDDLTEFFVTGDTAPSGRFRFRFITGK
;
A
#
# COMPACT_ATOMS: atom_id res chain seq x y z
N ASP A 1 -9.53 22.60 -7.92
CA ASP A 1 -8.36 22.65 -8.78
C ASP A 1 -7.73 21.25 -8.82
N LEU A 2 -7.62 20.69 -10.01
CA LEU A 2 -7.09 19.33 -10.23
C LEU A 2 -5.63 19.34 -10.74
N TRP A 3 -5.05 20.52 -10.93
CA TRP A 3 -3.68 20.63 -11.39
C TRP A 3 -2.66 20.50 -10.26
N PHE A 4 -1.60 19.76 -10.51
CA PHE A 4 -0.43 19.80 -9.64
C PHE A 4 0.33 21.12 -9.89
N HIS A 5 0.53 21.90 -8.84
CA HIS A 5 1.22 23.19 -8.92
C HIS A 5 2.71 23.05 -8.59
N TRP A 6 3.53 23.68 -9.41
CA TRP A 6 4.96 23.77 -9.24
C TRP A 6 5.44 25.19 -9.47
N GLU A 7 6.21 25.74 -8.55
CA GLU A 7 6.65 27.15 -8.60
C GLU A 7 5.49 28.14 -8.76
N GLY A 8 4.37 27.87 -8.10
CA GLY A 8 3.22 28.77 -8.06
C GLY A 8 2.25 28.69 -9.25
N LYS A 9 2.55 27.88 -10.26
CA LYS A 9 1.70 27.67 -11.44
C LYS A 9 1.38 26.18 -11.63
N PRO A 10 0.31 25.85 -12.35
CA PRO A 10 0.09 24.48 -12.80
C PRO A 10 1.31 23.95 -13.59
N LEU A 11 1.72 22.72 -13.31
CA LEU A 11 2.82 22.08 -14.03
C LEU A 11 2.33 21.45 -15.32
N MET A 12 3.06 21.69 -16.40
CA MET A 12 2.86 21.00 -17.68
C MET A 12 4.17 20.41 -18.18
N LEU A 13 4.15 19.12 -18.50
CA LEU A 13 5.27 18.44 -19.16
C LEU A 13 5.09 18.51 -20.67
N CYS A 14 5.91 19.31 -21.34
CA CYS A 14 5.84 19.51 -22.79
C CYS A 14 7.20 19.95 -23.33
N ASN A 15 7.28 20.20 -24.63
CA ASN A 15 8.43 20.91 -25.21
C ASN A 15 8.24 22.43 -25.00
N PRO A 16 8.99 23.09 -24.11
CA PRO A 16 8.82 24.51 -23.82
C PRO A 16 9.06 25.43 -25.02
N GLU A 17 9.91 25.00 -25.96
CA GLU A 17 10.21 25.81 -27.14
C GLU A 17 9.00 25.90 -28.09
N ALA A 18 8.26 24.82 -28.22
CA ALA A 18 7.07 24.76 -29.06
C ALA A 18 5.79 25.28 -28.41
N ALA A 19 5.83 25.57 -27.10
CA ALA A 19 4.64 26.02 -26.37
C ALA A 19 4.25 27.46 -26.77
N PRO A 20 2.95 27.75 -27.00
CA PRO A 20 2.44 29.12 -27.24
C PRO A 20 2.73 30.06 -26.06
N ALA A 21 2.72 31.35 -26.30
CA ALA A 21 3.04 32.37 -25.28
C ALA A 21 2.10 32.29 -24.07
N GLU A 22 0.81 32.18 -24.32
CA GLU A 22 -0.22 32.04 -23.30
C GLU A 22 -0.03 30.79 -22.39
N VAL A 23 0.49 29.69 -22.94
CA VAL A 23 0.82 28.48 -22.18
C VAL A 23 2.05 28.74 -21.31
N LYS A 24 3.08 29.38 -21.84
CA LYS A 24 4.29 29.77 -21.07
C LYS A 24 3.97 30.72 -19.91
N GLU A 25 2.98 31.59 -20.09
CA GLU A 25 2.53 32.49 -19.05
C GLU A 25 1.72 31.76 -17.96
N ALA A 26 0.81 30.87 -18.34
CA ALA A 26 -0.12 30.21 -17.44
C ALA A 26 0.48 29.03 -16.67
N PHE A 27 1.51 28.35 -17.21
CA PHE A 27 2.04 27.11 -16.66
C PHE A 27 3.51 27.22 -16.29
N THR A 28 3.93 26.41 -15.33
CA THR A 28 5.33 26.04 -15.15
C THR A 28 5.62 24.88 -16.11
N LEU A 29 6.55 25.10 -17.04
CA LEU A 29 6.88 24.12 -18.07
C LEU A 29 8.14 23.34 -17.72
N ARG A 30 8.09 22.03 -17.92
CA ARG A 30 9.26 21.14 -17.88
C ARG A 30 9.23 20.22 -19.08
N THR A 31 10.40 19.91 -19.61
CA THR A 31 10.54 18.91 -20.66
C THR A 31 10.33 17.51 -20.09
N ALA A 32 9.42 16.74 -20.65
CA ALA A 32 9.35 15.30 -20.35
C ALA A 32 10.55 14.63 -21.02
N PHE A 33 11.46 14.12 -20.22
CA PHE A 33 12.69 13.53 -20.71
C PHE A 33 12.70 12.02 -20.57
N TRP A 34 12.78 11.32 -21.70
CA TRP A 34 12.99 9.89 -21.78
C TRP A 34 14.42 9.63 -22.23
N PRO A 35 15.28 9.02 -21.40
CA PRO A 35 16.63 8.68 -21.82
C PRO A 35 16.59 7.52 -22.82
N GLY A 36 16.86 7.78 -24.09
CA GLY A 36 16.85 6.76 -25.14
C GLY A 36 18.17 6.06 -25.32
N THR A 37 19.29 6.82 -25.20
CA THR A 37 20.64 6.31 -25.45
C THR A 37 21.61 6.94 -24.46
N PRO A 38 22.49 6.16 -23.80
CA PRO A 38 23.54 6.68 -22.93
C PRO A 38 24.63 7.45 -23.73
N PRO A 39 25.44 8.32 -23.08
CA PRO A 39 25.40 8.59 -21.64
C PRO A 39 24.24 9.51 -21.24
N TYR A 40 23.68 9.23 -20.05
CA TYR A 40 22.66 10.08 -19.47
C TYR A 40 23.29 11.17 -18.61
N SER A 41 22.80 12.40 -18.76
CA SER A 41 23.30 13.54 -18.00
C SER A 41 22.16 14.28 -17.32
N ASN A 42 22.50 15.01 -16.27
CA ASN A 42 21.59 15.96 -15.67
C ASN A 42 21.16 17.00 -16.71
N THR A 43 19.86 17.29 -16.76
CA THR A 43 19.27 18.07 -17.85
C THR A 43 18.51 19.28 -17.31
N PRO A 44 18.77 20.49 -17.81
CA PRO A 44 18.08 21.69 -17.35
C PRO A 44 16.60 21.66 -17.73
N TYR A 45 15.74 22.07 -16.79
CA TYR A 45 14.28 22.18 -16.95
C TYR A 45 13.60 20.89 -17.45
N ALA A 46 14.18 19.73 -17.14
CA ALA A 46 13.64 18.43 -17.53
C ALA A 46 13.17 17.63 -16.33
N TRP A 47 12.09 16.90 -16.51
CA TRP A 47 11.65 15.87 -15.58
C TRP A 47 11.81 14.51 -16.24
N HIS A 48 12.66 13.70 -15.63
CA HIS A 48 13.05 12.40 -16.15
C HIS A 48 11.94 11.38 -15.85
N TRP A 49 11.48 10.69 -16.89
CA TRP A 49 10.48 9.64 -16.76
C TRP A 49 11.09 8.34 -16.23
N LEU A 50 12.26 7.98 -16.68
CA LEU A 50 12.98 6.77 -16.32
C LEU A 50 14.49 7.05 -16.33
N GLY A 51 15.23 6.30 -15.55
CA GLY A 51 16.70 6.39 -15.52
C GLY A 51 17.30 5.13 -14.91
N VAL A 52 18.56 4.92 -15.22
CA VAL A 52 19.37 3.85 -14.62
C VAL A 52 20.20 4.39 -13.47
N HIS A 53 20.40 3.57 -12.46
CA HIS A 53 21.26 3.96 -11.33
C HIS A 53 22.74 4.13 -11.77
N PRO A 54 23.43 5.20 -11.33
CA PRO A 54 22.89 6.38 -10.64
C PRO A 54 22.09 7.27 -11.60
N GLN A 55 20.81 7.54 -11.25
CA GLN A 55 19.91 8.25 -12.13
C GLN A 55 20.39 9.69 -12.36
N ALA A 56 20.37 10.12 -13.61
CA ALA A 56 20.43 11.54 -13.93
C ALA A 56 19.18 12.27 -13.43
N TYR A 57 19.31 13.53 -13.14
CA TYR A 57 18.23 14.35 -12.60
C TYR A 57 17.99 15.63 -13.41
N GLY A 58 16.78 16.16 -13.30
CA GLY A 58 16.45 17.48 -13.78
C GLY A 58 16.93 18.54 -12.79
N PHE A 59 17.31 19.71 -13.30
CA PHE A 59 17.68 20.87 -12.51
C PHE A 59 17.14 22.15 -13.17
N THR A 60 17.15 23.28 -12.48
CA THR A 60 16.77 24.57 -13.03
C THR A 60 18.00 25.39 -13.41
N SER A 61 18.39 26.33 -12.58
CA SER A 61 19.54 27.21 -12.85
C SER A 61 20.88 26.65 -12.37
N ASP A 62 20.89 25.86 -11.31
CA ASP A 62 22.09 25.29 -10.73
C ASP A 62 22.19 23.79 -11.05
N PRO A 63 23.14 23.35 -11.86
CA PRO A 63 23.31 21.94 -12.22
C PRO A 63 23.72 21.03 -11.06
N LYS A 64 24.07 21.60 -9.91
CA LYS A 64 24.40 20.83 -8.69
C LYS A 64 23.20 20.60 -7.77
N THR A 65 22.09 21.29 -8.05
CA THR A 65 20.86 21.21 -7.24
C THR A 65 19.79 20.43 -8.01
N ALA A 66 19.56 19.19 -7.60
CA ALA A 66 18.55 18.35 -8.23
C ALA A 66 17.13 18.91 -7.98
N GLU A 67 16.38 19.14 -9.05
CA GLU A 67 14.96 19.46 -8.96
C GLU A 67 14.10 18.20 -8.92
N GLN A 68 14.30 17.30 -9.87
CA GLN A 68 13.52 16.08 -9.98
C GLN A 68 14.41 14.88 -10.34
N VAL A 69 14.14 13.74 -9.72
CA VAL A 69 14.67 12.45 -10.10
C VAL A 69 13.56 11.41 -10.15
N ASN A 70 13.69 10.43 -11.02
CA ASN A 70 12.78 9.30 -11.04
C ASN A 70 13.30 8.13 -10.22
N VAL A 71 12.39 7.28 -9.77
CA VAL A 71 12.65 5.95 -9.20
C VAL A 71 11.63 4.95 -9.75
N SER A 72 12.06 3.72 -9.98
CA SER A 72 11.18 2.66 -10.45
C SER A 72 11.71 1.28 -10.03
N PRO A 73 10.83 0.28 -9.80
CA PRO A 73 11.25 -1.06 -9.36
C PRO A 73 12.12 -1.81 -10.36
N ALA A 74 11.92 -1.54 -11.64
CA ALA A 74 12.67 -2.10 -12.75
C ALA A 74 12.75 -1.06 -13.87
N GLN A 75 13.63 -1.23 -14.83
CA GLN A 75 13.76 -0.33 -15.97
C GLN A 75 13.84 -1.12 -17.27
N ASN A 76 13.06 -0.72 -18.26
CA ASN A 76 13.18 -1.22 -19.63
C ASN A 76 14.41 -0.62 -20.33
N MET A 77 15.56 -0.89 -19.73
CA MET A 77 16.86 -0.45 -20.17
C MET A 77 17.85 -1.58 -20.01
N HIS A 78 18.65 -1.82 -21.05
CA HIS A 78 19.61 -2.92 -21.10
C HIS A 78 20.61 -2.86 -19.94
N TRP A 79 20.76 -3.97 -19.24
CA TRP A 79 21.50 -3.98 -17.98
C TRP A 79 22.99 -3.64 -18.11
N GLN A 80 23.61 -3.89 -19.27
CA GLN A 80 25.02 -3.54 -19.52
C GLN A 80 25.17 -2.17 -20.18
N THR A 81 24.40 -1.90 -21.22
CA THR A 81 24.60 -0.71 -22.06
C THR A 81 23.77 0.49 -21.58
N GLY A 82 22.70 0.26 -20.82
CA GLY A 82 21.75 1.29 -20.43
C GLY A 82 20.82 1.76 -21.56
N ALA A 83 20.98 1.27 -22.78
CA ALA A 83 20.07 1.61 -23.88
C ALA A 83 18.66 1.06 -23.63
N THR A 84 17.65 1.62 -24.30
CA THR A 84 16.27 1.12 -24.20
C THR A 84 16.22 -0.37 -24.55
N GLU A 85 15.54 -1.15 -23.70
CA GLU A 85 15.40 -2.60 -23.83
C GLU A 85 14.01 -3.03 -23.42
N LEU A 86 13.52 -4.12 -24.01
CA LEU A 86 12.19 -4.65 -23.73
C LEU A 86 12.23 -5.63 -22.54
N MET A 87 11.21 -5.62 -21.71
CA MET A 87 11.17 -6.45 -20.49
C MET A 87 11.20 -7.96 -20.78
N HIS A 88 10.58 -8.41 -21.87
CA HIS A 88 10.51 -9.85 -22.21
C HIS A 88 11.84 -10.45 -22.69
N THR A 89 12.83 -9.64 -23.04
CA THR A 89 14.13 -10.14 -23.52
C THR A 89 15.00 -10.74 -22.41
N GLY A 90 14.69 -10.43 -21.14
CA GLY A 90 15.52 -10.78 -19.99
C GLY A 90 16.84 -9.98 -19.92
N LYS A 91 17.01 -8.96 -20.76
CA LYS A 91 18.18 -8.09 -20.81
C LYS A 91 17.92 -6.72 -20.18
N ALA A 92 16.68 -6.43 -19.83
CA ALA A 92 16.32 -5.24 -19.06
C ALA A 92 16.84 -5.34 -17.61
N ARG A 93 16.83 -4.23 -16.89
CA ARG A 93 17.12 -4.22 -15.45
C ARG A 93 15.88 -4.64 -14.68
N GLY A 94 15.87 -5.88 -14.22
CA GLY A 94 14.78 -6.42 -13.41
C GLY A 94 14.81 -5.91 -11.97
N ARG A 95 13.85 -6.33 -11.18
CA ARG A 95 13.70 -5.93 -9.75
C ARG A 95 14.84 -6.39 -8.86
N GLY A 96 15.52 -7.50 -9.24
CA GLY A 96 16.70 -8.02 -8.57
C GLY A 96 18.03 -7.38 -9.03
N PHE A 97 18.00 -6.45 -10.00
CA PHE A 97 19.21 -5.78 -10.46
C PHE A 97 19.78 -4.86 -9.37
N ASN A 98 21.07 -5.01 -9.07
CA ASN A 98 21.73 -4.19 -8.06
C ASN A 98 23.24 -4.21 -8.28
N ASN A 99 23.93 -3.10 -8.02
CA ASN A 99 25.38 -2.95 -8.15
C ASN A 99 25.92 -3.46 -9.51
N GLY A 100 25.22 -3.14 -10.60
CA GLY A 100 25.62 -3.51 -11.95
C GLY A 100 25.40 -4.98 -12.31
N ARG A 101 24.68 -5.76 -11.50
CA ARG A 101 24.42 -7.19 -11.72
C ARG A 101 22.95 -7.53 -11.58
N GLN A 102 22.49 -8.45 -12.42
CA GLN A 102 21.17 -9.05 -12.28
C GLN A 102 21.24 -10.22 -11.28
N ASP A 103 20.44 -10.18 -10.24
CA ASP A 103 20.22 -11.29 -9.31
C ASP A 103 18.80 -11.81 -9.51
N PRO A 104 18.61 -12.96 -10.20
CA PRO A 104 17.30 -13.50 -10.50
C PRO A 104 16.68 -14.28 -9.32
N SER A 105 17.31 -14.27 -8.15
CA SER A 105 16.77 -14.97 -6.99
C SER A 105 15.47 -14.34 -6.53
N ILE A 106 14.50 -15.16 -6.13
CA ILE A 106 13.22 -14.70 -5.56
C ILE A 106 13.46 -13.74 -4.38
N ALA A 107 14.48 -14.01 -3.57
CA ALA A 107 14.82 -13.15 -2.44
C ALA A 107 15.28 -11.75 -2.87
N ALA A 108 16.04 -11.61 -3.95
CA ALA A 108 16.45 -10.32 -4.50
C ALA A 108 15.28 -9.57 -5.10
N ILE A 109 14.44 -10.28 -5.88
CA ILE A 109 13.22 -9.75 -6.49
C ILE A 109 12.28 -9.22 -5.39
N GLN A 110 11.97 -10.02 -4.38
CA GLN A 110 11.05 -9.65 -3.30
C GLN A 110 11.57 -8.50 -2.44
N ARG A 111 12.88 -8.38 -2.28
CA ARG A 111 13.49 -7.24 -1.58
C ARG A 111 13.52 -5.96 -2.42
N GLY A 112 13.25 -6.06 -3.72
CA GLY A 112 13.27 -4.92 -4.64
C GLY A 112 14.62 -4.21 -4.63
N LEU A 113 15.72 -4.95 -4.87
CA LEU A 113 17.07 -4.40 -4.76
C LEU A 113 17.29 -3.23 -5.70
N ASN A 114 16.79 -3.32 -6.93
CA ASN A 114 16.85 -2.25 -7.91
C ASN A 114 16.10 -0.99 -7.43
N PHE A 115 14.89 -1.19 -6.92
CA PHE A 115 14.09 -0.09 -6.40
C PHE A 115 14.74 0.59 -5.20
N GLN A 116 15.36 -0.19 -4.32
CA GLN A 116 16.08 0.35 -3.17
C GLN A 116 17.32 1.13 -3.57
N GLU A 117 18.11 0.62 -4.51
CA GLU A 117 19.29 1.30 -5.04
C GLU A 117 18.94 2.66 -5.64
N GLN A 118 17.85 2.74 -6.40
CA GLN A 118 17.36 3.99 -6.95
C GLN A 118 16.88 4.98 -5.89
N TRP A 119 16.16 4.49 -4.88
CA TRP A 119 15.73 5.31 -3.76
C TRP A 119 16.90 5.82 -2.91
N ASP A 120 17.92 4.99 -2.68
CA ASP A 120 19.09 5.40 -1.91
C ASP A 120 19.86 6.51 -2.63
N HIS A 121 19.95 6.43 -3.96
CA HIS A 121 20.51 7.53 -4.77
C HIS A 121 19.62 8.79 -4.68
N ALA A 122 18.31 8.67 -4.84
CA ALA A 122 17.37 9.79 -4.72
C ALA A 122 17.49 10.48 -3.35
N LEU A 123 17.57 9.71 -2.28
CA LEU A 123 17.75 10.25 -0.92
C LEU A 123 19.10 10.93 -0.73
N MET A 124 20.15 10.42 -1.36
CA MET A 124 21.50 11.01 -1.30
C MET A 124 21.57 12.37 -2.01
N ILE A 125 20.98 12.48 -3.20
CA ILE A 125 20.98 13.75 -3.96
C ILE A 125 19.91 14.74 -3.46
N ASN A 126 18.96 14.31 -2.65
CA ASN A 126 17.92 15.10 -2.01
C ASN A 126 17.21 16.08 -2.96
N PRO A 127 16.53 15.61 -4.02
CA PRO A 127 15.86 16.46 -5.00
C PRO A 127 14.63 17.14 -4.39
N LYS A 128 14.15 18.18 -5.04
CA LYS A 128 12.87 18.82 -4.63
C LYS A 128 11.65 17.91 -4.88
N PHE A 129 11.75 17.02 -5.86
CA PHE A 129 10.69 16.10 -6.25
C PHE A 129 11.23 14.75 -6.65
N VAL A 130 10.61 13.67 -6.15
CA VAL A 130 10.86 12.30 -6.59
C VAL A 130 9.64 11.80 -7.33
N MET A 131 9.82 11.38 -8.58
CA MET A 131 8.77 10.80 -9.42
C MET A 131 8.90 9.29 -9.40
N MET A 132 7.88 8.61 -8.90
CA MET A 132 7.77 7.16 -9.06
C MET A 132 7.06 6.87 -10.39
N THR A 133 7.73 6.13 -11.26
CA THR A 133 7.14 5.71 -12.53
C THR A 133 6.72 4.25 -12.46
N ALA A 134 5.56 3.99 -13.03
CA ALA A 134 4.79 2.75 -13.02
C ALA A 134 4.07 2.47 -11.70
N TRP A 135 2.76 2.37 -11.83
CA TRP A 135 1.87 1.96 -10.75
C TRP A 135 1.18 0.64 -11.10
N ASN A 136 0.45 0.59 -12.20
CA ASN A 136 -0.33 -0.56 -12.64
C ASN A 136 -0.38 -0.71 -14.17
N GLU A 137 0.74 -0.51 -14.82
CA GLU A 137 0.89 -0.68 -16.27
C GLU A 137 1.19 -2.15 -16.66
N TRP A 138 0.49 -3.11 -16.04
CA TRP A 138 0.75 -4.55 -16.18
C TRP A 138 0.79 -5.06 -17.62
N ILE A 139 0.05 -4.43 -18.52
CA ILE A 139 -0.05 -4.81 -19.94
C ILE A 139 0.26 -3.64 -20.87
N ALA A 140 0.75 -2.53 -20.35
CA ALA A 140 1.10 -1.37 -21.16
C ALA A 140 2.25 -1.72 -22.11
N GLY A 141 2.16 -1.19 -23.34
CA GLY A 141 3.16 -1.44 -24.36
C GLY A 141 3.18 -2.85 -24.93
N LEU A 142 2.12 -3.64 -24.73
CA LEU A 142 1.97 -4.90 -25.45
C LEU A 142 1.62 -4.58 -26.89
N THR A 143 2.63 -4.63 -27.76
CA THR A 143 2.50 -4.29 -29.17
C THR A 143 3.09 -5.38 -30.04
N HIS A 144 2.62 -5.46 -31.29
CA HIS A 144 3.22 -6.27 -32.33
C HIS A 144 4.28 -5.44 -33.07
N SER A 145 5.44 -6.01 -33.29
CA SER A 145 6.44 -5.42 -34.18
C SER A 145 6.70 -6.34 -35.35
N MET A 146 7.15 -5.79 -36.48
CA MET A 146 7.51 -6.59 -37.66
C MET A 146 8.69 -7.55 -37.40
N GLN A 147 9.44 -7.35 -36.33
CA GLN A 147 10.62 -8.14 -35.97
C GLN A 147 10.36 -9.16 -34.86
N THR A 148 9.39 -8.88 -34.01
CA THR A 148 8.99 -9.79 -32.91
C THR A 148 7.47 -9.79 -32.80
N PRO A 149 6.82 -10.95 -32.68
CA PRO A 149 5.36 -11.03 -32.68
C PRO A 149 4.73 -10.30 -31.48
N TRP A 150 5.41 -10.22 -30.34
CA TRP A 150 4.93 -9.56 -29.14
C TRP A 150 6.05 -8.79 -28.43
N VAL A 151 5.77 -7.54 -28.18
CA VAL A 151 6.67 -6.63 -27.47
C VAL A 151 6.05 -6.31 -26.12
N GLN A 152 6.75 -6.61 -25.04
CA GLN A 152 6.34 -6.29 -23.67
C GLN A 152 7.31 -5.24 -23.12
N CYS A 153 6.85 -4.00 -23.10
CA CYS A 153 7.68 -2.87 -22.70
C CYS A 153 7.82 -2.77 -21.19
N ASP A 154 6.71 -2.84 -20.45
CA ASP A 154 6.65 -2.43 -19.04
C ASP A 154 6.45 -3.57 -18.06
N GLY A 155 5.85 -4.68 -18.49
CA GLY A 155 5.62 -5.85 -17.66
C GLY A 155 5.74 -7.14 -18.43
N PHE A 156 6.47 -8.10 -17.91
CA PHE A 156 6.61 -9.44 -18.48
C PHE A 156 6.39 -10.53 -17.44
N ASN A 157 7.03 -10.41 -16.30
CA ASN A 157 6.91 -11.34 -15.17
C ASN A 157 7.22 -10.62 -13.86
N GLU A 158 7.30 -11.35 -12.76
CA GLU A 158 7.54 -10.78 -11.43
C GLU A 158 8.87 -10.05 -11.30
N GLU A 159 9.88 -10.41 -12.07
CA GLU A 159 11.19 -9.75 -12.07
C GLU A 159 11.20 -8.56 -13.02
N PHE A 160 10.75 -8.76 -14.24
CA PHE A 160 10.74 -7.76 -15.29
C PHE A 160 9.40 -7.05 -15.39
N SER A 161 9.11 -6.25 -14.37
CA SER A 161 7.94 -5.38 -14.29
C SER A 161 8.26 -4.16 -13.44
N ARG A 162 7.75 -3.00 -13.85
CA ARG A 162 7.92 -1.73 -13.14
C ARG A 162 6.83 -1.46 -12.12
N ASP A 163 5.76 -2.24 -12.10
CA ASP A 163 4.56 -1.94 -11.34
C ASP A 163 4.72 -2.16 -9.84
N ILE A 164 4.10 -1.28 -9.06
CA ILE A 164 4.15 -1.29 -7.58
C ILE A 164 2.79 -1.47 -6.91
N GLU A 165 1.70 -1.47 -7.69
CA GLU A 165 0.36 -1.74 -7.16
C GLU A 165 0.33 -3.11 -6.48
N PRO A 166 -0.35 -3.26 -5.33
CA PRO A 166 -0.55 -4.56 -4.73
C PRO A 166 -1.24 -5.54 -5.67
N MET A 167 -0.69 -6.74 -5.78
CA MET A 167 -1.22 -7.81 -6.63
C MET A 167 -1.59 -9.04 -5.80
N LYS A 168 -2.55 -9.81 -6.28
CA LYS A 168 -2.85 -11.11 -5.69
C LYS A 168 -1.86 -12.15 -6.19
N GLY A 169 -1.18 -12.84 -5.28
CA GLY A 169 -0.08 -13.74 -5.60
C GLY A 169 1.24 -13.00 -5.84
N GLY A 170 2.23 -13.67 -6.42
CA GLY A 170 3.54 -13.10 -6.74
C GLY A 170 4.19 -12.39 -5.55
N PHE A 171 4.62 -11.17 -5.75
CA PHE A 171 5.22 -10.33 -4.71
C PHE A 171 4.18 -9.62 -3.81
N GLY A 172 2.87 -9.83 -4.03
CA GLY A 172 1.81 -9.24 -3.22
C GLY A 172 1.89 -7.71 -3.17
N ASP A 173 2.03 -7.15 -1.98
CA ASP A 173 2.11 -5.71 -1.72
C ASP A 173 3.52 -5.23 -1.33
N ASN A 174 4.56 -6.02 -1.57
CA ASN A 174 5.92 -5.70 -1.13
C ASN A 174 6.42 -4.35 -1.64
N PHE A 175 6.27 -4.10 -2.94
CA PHE A 175 6.77 -2.86 -3.56
C PHE A 175 5.99 -1.63 -3.13
N TYR A 176 4.70 -1.78 -2.87
CA TYR A 176 3.87 -0.73 -2.29
C TYR A 176 4.41 -0.28 -0.92
N TYR A 177 4.70 -1.22 -0.02
CA TYR A 177 5.24 -0.89 1.30
C TYR A 177 6.69 -0.43 1.24
N GLN A 178 7.49 -0.92 0.30
CA GLN A 178 8.83 -0.41 0.07
C GLN A 178 8.79 1.05 -0.41
N ALA A 179 7.89 1.38 -1.33
CA ALA A 179 7.66 2.76 -1.76
C ALA A 179 7.29 3.66 -0.58
N ILE A 180 6.31 3.25 0.24
CA ILE A 180 5.87 4.01 1.42
C ILE A 180 7.02 4.20 2.43
N ALA A 181 7.84 3.17 2.68
CA ALA A 181 8.98 3.28 3.58
C ALA A 181 9.97 4.34 3.07
N ASN A 182 10.26 4.35 1.79
CA ASN A 182 11.17 5.33 1.18
C ASN A 182 10.55 6.74 1.08
N ILE A 183 9.25 6.86 0.79
CA ILE A 183 8.54 8.14 0.86
C ILE A 183 8.63 8.74 2.27
N ARG A 184 8.48 7.93 3.31
CA ARG A 184 8.63 8.37 4.71
C ARG A 184 10.06 8.82 5.04
N ARG A 185 11.07 8.16 4.49
CA ARG A 185 12.48 8.60 4.60
C ARG A 185 12.69 9.95 3.91
N TYR A 186 12.11 10.14 2.75
CA TYR A 186 12.23 11.36 1.95
C TYR A 186 11.46 12.55 2.53
N LYS A 187 10.19 12.34 2.89
CA LYS A 187 9.29 13.42 3.37
C LYS A 187 9.28 13.59 4.90
N GLY A 188 9.86 12.64 5.63
CA GLY A 188 9.66 12.53 7.07
C GLY A 188 8.31 11.89 7.43
N VAL A 189 8.09 11.75 8.72
CA VAL A 189 6.84 11.24 9.28
C VAL A 189 6.35 12.18 10.38
N PRO A 190 5.04 12.39 10.52
CA PRO A 190 4.48 13.13 11.65
C PRO A 190 4.86 12.45 12.97
N GLN A 191 5.00 13.24 14.03
CA GLN A 191 5.15 12.69 15.35
C GLN A 191 3.91 11.89 15.75
N ILE A 192 4.14 10.74 16.41
CA ILE A 192 3.02 9.96 16.96
C ILE A 192 2.44 10.76 18.13
N PRO A 193 1.13 11.09 18.10
CA PRO A 193 0.49 11.81 19.20
C PRO A 193 0.59 11.03 20.51
N GLY A 194 0.87 11.70 21.61
CA GLY A 194 0.88 11.10 22.93
C GLY A 194 -0.54 10.74 23.40
N ALA A 195 -0.64 9.68 24.18
CA ALA A 195 -1.91 9.28 24.79
C ALA A 195 -2.30 10.24 25.91
N THR A 196 -3.60 10.42 26.11
CA THR A 196 -4.15 11.08 27.33
C THR A 196 -3.74 10.33 28.59
N PRO A 197 -3.80 10.99 29.79
CA PRO A 197 -3.54 10.34 31.07
C PRO A 197 -4.35 9.05 31.26
N PRO A 198 -3.94 8.19 32.21
CA PRO A 198 -4.71 7.00 32.56
C PRO A 198 -6.17 7.33 32.89
N LYS A 199 -7.08 6.55 32.34
CA LYS A 199 -8.53 6.70 32.54
C LYS A 199 -9.19 5.33 32.57
N THR A 200 -9.94 5.03 33.62
CA THR A 200 -10.80 3.86 33.70
C THR A 200 -12.07 4.11 32.90
N VAL A 201 -12.43 3.14 32.06
CA VAL A 201 -13.65 3.16 31.24
C VAL A 201 -14.63 2.13 31.81
N ASP A 202 -15.82 2.59 32.20
CA ASP A 202 -16.92 1.69 32.56
C ASP A 202 -17.54 1.11 31.28
N ILE A 203 -17.38 -0.20 31.06
CA ILE A 203 -17.92 -0.88 29.88
C ILE A 203 -19.44 -0.91 29.87
N ALA A 204 -20.11 -0.85 31.00
CA ALA A 204 -21.57 -0.73 31.09
C ALA A 204 -22.06 0.72 30.87
N GLY A 205 -21.19 1.69 31.03
CA GLY A 205 -21.46 3.13 30.99
C GLY A 205 -21.75 3.69 29.61
N SER A 206 -21.90 5.03 29.53
CA SER A 206 -22.10 5.78 28.28
C SER A 206 -20.80 5.87 27.47
N PHE A 207 -20.92 6.00 26.15
CA PHE A 207 -19.81 6.29 25.25
C PHE A 207 -19.28 7.73 25.37
N ASP A 208 -20.00 8.64 26.05
CA ASP A 208 -19.55 10.01 26.28
C ASP A 208 -18.24 10.09 27.05
N GLN A 209 -17.91 9.08 27.84
CA GLN A 209 -16.65 8.95 28.53
C GLN A 209 -15.41 8.89 27.60
N TRP A 210 -15.61 8.73 26.29
CA TRP A 210 -14.54 8.73 25.30
C TRP A 210 -14.24 10.10 24.70
N GLN A 211 -15.03 11.15 25.02
CA GLN A 211 -14.87 12.49 24.43
C GLN A 211 -13.49 13.10 24.71
N ASP A 212 -12.98 12.95 25.91
CA ASP A 212 -11.68 13.47 26.37
C ASP A 212 -10.51 12.48 26.19
N VAL A 213 -10.73 11.32 25.57
CA VAL A 213 -9.69 10.34 25.28
C VAL A 213 -9.07 10.63 23.92
N GLY A 214 -7.75 10.70 23.89
CA GLY A 214 -6.95 10.90 22.67
C GLY A 214 -5.66 10.10 22.66
N PRO A 215 -5.02 10.00 21.50
CA PRO A 215 -5.47 10.51 20.20
C PRO A 215 -6.65 9.72 19.62
N GLU A 216 -7.41 10.35 18.71
CA GLU A 216 -8.30 9.61 17.84
C GLU A 216 -7.54 9.14 16.61
N PHE A 217 -7.61 7.87 16.31
CA PHE A 217 -7.07 7.25 15.10
C PHE A 217 -8.17 7.19 14.05
N THR A 218 -7.88 7.67 12.86
CA THR A 218 -8.90 7.84 11.81
C THR A 218 -8.85 6.70 10.80
N GLY A 219 -9.98 6.04 10.59
CA GLY A 219 -10.27 5.21 9.42
C GLY A 219 -10.87 6.05 8.29
N HIS A 220 -11.07 5.44 7.14
CA HIS A 220 -11.66 6.09 5.98
C HIS A 220 -12.90 5.32 5.55
N ALA A 221 -14.03 6.02 5.49
CA ALA A 221 -15.27 5.45 5.01
C ALA A 221 -15.11 4.90 3.59
N GLY A 222 -15.61 3.70 3.35
CA GLY A 222 -15.61 3.08 2.03
C GLY A 222 -14.21 2.78 1.49
N ASN A 223 -13.23 2.53 2.35
CA ASN A 223 -11.87 2.20 1.91
C ASN A 223 -11.79 0.91 1.09
N THR A 224 -12.77 0.02 1.24
CA THR A 224 -12.98 -1.13 0.37
C THR A 224 -14.27 -0.92 -0.42
N ILE A 225 -14.11 -0.59 -1.69
CA ILE A 225 -15.24 -0.19 -2.55
C ILE A 225 -16.13 -1.40 -2.86
N PRO A 226 -17.45 -1.32 -2.64
CA PRO A 226 -18.39 -2.33 -3.11
C PRO A 226 -18.29 -2.50 -4.63
N ARG A 227 -18.29 -3.74 -5.09
CA ARG A 227 -18.13 -4.12 -6.49
C ARG A 227 -19.12 -5.20 -6.86
N ASP A 228 -19.63 -5.11 -8.07
CA ASP A 228 -20.44 -6.16 -8.67
C ASP A 228 -20.28 -6.08 -10.20
N HIS A 229 -19.20 -6.65 -10.71
CA HIS A 229 -18.86 -6.61 -12.12
C HIS A 229 -18.16 -7.90 -12.55
N ASP A 230 -18.15 -8.12 -13.85
CA ASP A 230 -17.42 -9.24 -14.42
C ASP A 230 -15.92 -9.02 -14.24
N GLY A 231 -15.24 -10.03 -13.72
CA GLY A 231 -13.79 -10.04 -13.63
C GLY A 231 -13.14 -10.13 -15.00
N PHE A 232 -11.80 -9.99 -15.00
CA PHE A 232 -11.04 -10.18 -16.24
C PHE A 232 -11.33 -11.57 -16.83
N GLY A 233 -11.62 -11.60 -18.11
CA GLY A 233 -12.01 -12.82 -18.83
C GLY A 233 -13.52 -12.98 -18.98
N ARG A 234 -14.36 -12.26 -18.23
CA ARG A 234 -15.81 -12.20 -18.43
C ARG A 234 -16.29 -11.01 -19.26
N ALA A 235 -15.39 -10.28 -19.90
CA ALA A 235 -15.83 -9.24 -20.82
C ALA A 235 -16.81 -9.82 -21.85
N PRO A 236 -17.85 -9.05 -22.24
CA PRO A 236 -18.77 -9.48 -23.28
C PRO A 236 -17.96 -10.01 -24.45
N LYS A 237 -18.45 -11.06 -25.10
CA LYS A 237 -17.82 -11.73 -26.25
C LYS A 237 -17.64 -10.77 -27.44
N THR A 238 -16.99 -9.66 -27.21
CA THR A 238 -16.62 -8.72 -28.26
C THR A 238 -15.31 -9.20 -28.85
N ARG A 239 -15.38 -9.84 -29.95
CA ARG A 239 -14.20 -10.13 -30.76
C ARG A 239 -13.55 -8.81 -31.15
N ILE A 240 -12.41 -8.51 -30.57
CA ILE A 240 -11.48 -7.57 -31.17
C ILE A 240 -10.69 -8.39 -32.17
N THR A 241 -11.03 -8.26 -33.43
CA THR A 241 -10.19 -8.82 -34.50
C THR A 241 -8.98 -7.91 -34.58
N VAL A 242 -7.90 -8.31 -33.97
CA VAL A 242 -6.59 -7.69 -34.22
C VAL A 242 -5.99 -8.50 -35.37
N PRO A 243 -5.60 -7.87 -36.47
CA PRO A 243 -4.92 -8.57 -37.57
C PRO A 243 -3.49 -8.91 -37.11
N GLN A 244 -3.35 -10.01 -36.41
CA GLN A 244 -2.08 -10.49 -35.88
C GLN A 244 -2.00 -11.99 -36.10
N PRO A 245 -1.37 -12.40 -37.21
CA PRO A 245 -1.33 -13.80 -37.64
C PRO A 245 -0.61 -14.71 -36.67
N ASP A 246 0.16 -14.17 -35.71
CA ASP A 246 1.04 -14.94 -34.84
C ASP A 246 0.50 -15.10 -33.42
N PHE A 247 -0.69 -14.59 -33.16
CA PHE A 247 -1.33 -14.77 -31.87
C PHE A 247 -2.07 -16.12 -31.85
N GLU A 248 -1.86 -16.93 -30.84
CA GLU A 248 -2.64 -18.14 -30.64
C GLU A 248 -4.13 -17.80 -30.70
N GLY A 249 -4.83 -18.33 -31.68
CA GLY A 249 -6.21 -18.04 -31.87
C GLY A 249 -6.54 -17.11 -33.05
N ASN A 250 -5.63 -16.85 -33.95
CA ASN A 250 -5.92 -16.19 -35.24
C ASN A 250 -6.65 -14.85 -35.12
N GLY A 251 -6.15 -13.94 -34.34
CA GLY A 251 -6.83 -12.68 -34.09
C GLY A 251 -8.09 -12.85 -33.27
N THR A 252 -8.25 -13.97 -32.60
CA THR A 252 -9.28 -14.13 -31.59
C THR A 252 -8.96 -13.32 -30.37
N THR A 253 -9.99 -12.87 -29.80
CA THR A 253 -10.05 -12.10 -28.59
C THR A 253 -9.26 -12.78 -27.47
N TRP A 254 -8.26 -12.15 -27.01
CA TRP A 254 -7.71 -12.38 -25.66
C TRP A 254 -8.70 -11.98 -24.55
N ARG A 255 -9.89 -11.52 -24.90
CA ARG A 255 -11.05 -11.27 -24.05
C ARG A 255 -12.14 -12.27 -24.38
N GLY A 256 -12.11 -13.44 -23.92
CA GLY A 256 -13.15 -14.42 -24.18
C GLY A 256 -13.17 -15.55 -23.19
N GLN A 257 -12.28 -15.50 -22.25
CA GLN A 257 -12.31 -16.44 -21.14
C GLN A 257 -13.30 -15.94 -20.09
N GLU A 258 -14.21 -16.80 -19.71
CA GLU A 258 -15.11 -16.52 -18.60
C GLU A 258 -14.30 -16.51 -17.30
N GLY A 259 -14.09 -15.32 -16.75
CA GLY A 259 -13.57 -15.14 -15.42
C GLY A 259 -14.71 -15.15 -14.39
N PRO A 260 -14.41 -15.33 -13.11
CA PRO A 260 -15.41 -15.21 -12.06
C PRO A 260 -15.95 -13.79 -12.00
N ARG A 261 -17.26 -13.65 -11.71
CA ARG A 261 -17.84 -12.37 -11.36
C ARG A 261 -17.18 -11.87 -10.09
N TYR A 262 -16.71 -10.64 -10.13
CA TYR A 262 -16.09 -10.01 -8.96
C TYR A 262 -17.17 -9.29 -8.15
N THR A 263 -17.54 -9.85 -7.02
CA THR A 263 -18.57 -9.31 -6.15
C THR A 263 -18.00 -9.00 -4.79
N ASN A 264 -18.17 -7.76 -4.34
CA ASN A 264 -17.89 -7.33 -2.99
C ASN A 264 -19.05 -6.45 -2.51
N THR A 265 -19.93 -7.02 -1.69
CA THR A 265 -21.10 -6.33 -1.12
C THR A 265 -20.90 -6.05 0.38
N THR A 266 -19.66 -5.98 0.83
CA THR A 266 -19.29 -6.04 2.24
C THR A 266 -19.29 -4.70 2.97
N GLY A 267 -19.75 -3.62 2.42
CA GLY A 267 -19.74 -2.27 3.01
C GLY A 267 -20.59 -2.07 4.27
N ARG A 268 -20.64 -3.05 5.18
CA ARG A 268 -21.28 -2.92 6.51
C ARG A 268 -20.33 -2.24 7.49
N ASN A 269 -20.85 -1.71 8.58
CA ASN A 269 -20.15 -1.00 9.65
C ASN A 269 -19.36 0.23 9.16
N SER A 270 -18.29 0.10 8.40
CA SER A 270 -17.39 1.18 7.92
C SER A 270 -16.68 1.91 9.07
N LEU A 271 -15.43 1.52 9.32
CA LEU A 271 -14.63 1.92 10.49
C LEU A 271 -14.11 3.35 10.34
N LEU A 272 -14.54 4.28 11.19
CA LEU A 272 -14.23 5.71 11.08
C LEU A 272 -13.25 6.25 12.11
N GLY A 273 -13.46 5.94 13.37
CA GLY A 273 -12.68 6.53 14.45
C GLY A 273 -12.38 5.52 15.55
N MET A 274 -11.15 5.48 16.01
CA MET A 274 -10.71 4.56 17.06
C MET A 274 -9.97 5.32 18.14
N LYS A 275 -10.17 4.91 19.40
CA LYS A 275 -9.46 5.45 20.55
C LYS A 275 -8.97 4.34 21.47
N VAL A 276 -7.91 4.61 22.21
CA VAL A 276 -7.38 3.69 23.20
C VAL A 276 -7.22 4.43 24.52
N ALA A 277 -7.76 3.87 25.59
CA ALA A 277 -7.53 4.32 26.96
C ALA A 277 -6.87 3.21 27.76
N ARG A 278 -6.33 3.55 28.92
CA ARG A 278 -5.76 2.59 29.86
C ARG A 278 -5.94 3.03 31.30
N ASP A 279 -6.01 2.06 32.18
CA ASP A 279 -5.76 2.24 33.59
C ASP A 279 -4.67 1.26 34.10
N LYS A 280 -4.60 1.00 35.39
CA LYS A 280 -3.61 0.06 35.94
C LYS A 280 -3.88 -1.41 35.56
N ASP A 281 -5.14 -1.77 35.28
CA ASP A 281 -5.60 -3.16 35.09
C ASP A 281 -5.97 -3.50 33.64
N TYR A 282 -6.43 -2.51 32.88
CA TYR A 282 -7.01 -2.72 31.55
C TYR A 282 -6.44 -1.80 30.49
N ILE A 283 -6.43 -2.29 29.25
CA ILE A 283 -6.41 -1.50 28.02
C ILE A 283 -7.83 -1.51 27.47
N TYR A 284 -8.32 -0.33 27.17
CA TYR A 284 -9.65 -0.14 26.60
C TYR A 284 -9.55 0.29 25.15
N PHE A 285 -10.33 -0.32 24.28
CA PHE A 285 -10.44 0.03 22.87
C PHE A 285 -11.84 0.54 22.56
N HIS A 286 -11.92 1.60 21.81
CA HIS A 286 -13.17 2.14 21.28
C HIS A 286 -13.08 2.21 19.77
N VAL A 287 -14.19 1.92 19.09
CA VAL A 287 -14.35 2.08 17.67
C VAL A 287 -15.71 2.68 17.34
N ARG A 288 -15.72 3.62 16.43
CA ARG A 288 -16.90 4.26 15.86
C ARG A 288 -16.99 3.91 14.39
N THR A 289 -18.17 3.51 13.94
CA THR A 289 -18.49 3.15 12.58
C THR A 289 -19.38 4.19 11.92
N GLU A 290 -19.47 4.17 10.59
CA GLU A 290 -20.37 5.03 9.82
C GLU A 290 -21.84 4.61 10.02
N LYS A 291 -22.09 3.30 9.96
CA LYS A 291 -23.41 2.68 10.14
C LYS A 291 -23.52 2.07 11.53
N PRO A 292 -24.72 1.78 12.03
CA PRO A 292 -24.87 1.02 13.26
C PRO A 292 -24.10 -0.31 13.20
N VAL A 293 -23.40 -0.64 14.29
CA VAL A 293 -22.65 -1.90 14.40
C VAL A 293 -23.61 -3.08 14.28
N THR A 294 -23.33 -3.98 13.37
CA THR A 294 -24.15 -5.17 13.11
C THR A 294 -24.14 -6.15 14.29
N PRO A 295 -25.07 -7.12 14.36
CA PRO A 295 -25.10 -8.11 15.42
C PRO A 295 -23.82 -8.93 15.54
N SER A 296 -23.44 -9.30 16.75
CA SER A 296 -22.20 -9.99 17.05
C SER A 296 -22.11 -11.44 16.57
N ASN A 297 -23.20 -11.99 16.06
CA ASN A 297 -23.24 -13.31 15.42
C ASN A 297 -22.98 -13.26 13.91
N ASP A 298 -22.81 -12.09 13.33
CA ASP A 298 -22.40 -11.97 11.95
C ASP A 298 -21.00 -12.57 11.74
N PRO A 299 -20.76 -13.21 10.59
CA PRO A 299 -19.43 -13.77 10.31
C PRO A 299 -18.36 -12.68 10.22
N ASN A 300 -17.15 -13.00 10.69
CA ASN A 300 -15.99 -12.10 10.64
C ASN A 300 -16.23 -10.71 11.25
N TRP A 301 -16.96 -10.68 12.37
CA TRP A 301 -17.46 -9.47 13.00
C TRP A 301 -16.40 -8.78 13.86
N MET A 302 -16.19 -7.48 13.61
CA MET A 302 -15.44 -6.55 14.45
C MET A 302 -14.20 -7.16 15.11
N THR A 303 -13.26 -7.67 14.32
CA THR A 303 -12.03 -8.30 14.79
C THR A 303 -10.99 -7.23 15.13
N LEU A 304 -10.33 -7.38 16.29
CA LEU A 304 -9.23 -6.51 16.69
C LEU A 304 -7.92 -7.30 16.72
N LEU A 305 -6.97 -6.91 15.90
CA LEU A 305 -5.60 -7.41 15.90
C LEU A 305 -4.71 -6.51 16.76
N ILE A 306 -3.88 -7.10 17.63
CA ILE A 306 -2.99 -6.36 18.54
C ILE A 306 -1.56 -6.90 18.41
N ARG A 307 -0.59 -5.98 18.47
CA ARG A 307 0.84 -6.26 18.55
C ARG A 307 1.42 -5.55 19.76
N THR A 308 1.98 -6.29 20.68
CA THR A 308 2.68 -5.72 21.85
C THR A 308 4.19 -5.56 21.62
N ALA A 309 4.69 -6.08 20.49
CA ALA A 309 6.12 -6.13 20.15
C ALA A 309 6.99 -6.86 21.18
N ASN A 310 6.38 -7.73 21.99
CA ASN A 310 7.12 -8.55 22.93
C ASN A 310 7.91 -9.63 22.16
N PRO A 311 9.26 -9.66 22.24
CA PRO A 311 10.08 -10.57 21.45
C PRO A 311 9.89 -12.06 21.83
N THR A 312 9.29 -12.33 22.98
CA THR A 312 9.01 -13.70 23.43
C THR A 312 7.68 -14.25 22.95
N HIS A 313 6.86 -13.42 22.31
CA HIS A 313 5.58 -13.85 21.77
C HIS A 313 5.72 -14.36 20.33
N HIS A 314 5.06 -15.47 20.03
CA HIS A 314 4.78 -15.82 18.64
C HIS A 314 3.87 -14.78 18.01
N SER A 315 3.94 -14.63 16.69
CA SER A 315 3.08 -13.70 15.98
C SER A 315 2.70 -14.24 14.61
N TRP A 316 1.50 -13.89 14.18
CA TRP A 316 1.06 -14.01 12.81
C TRP A 316 1.19 -12.63 12.13
N ASN A 317 2.05 -12.51 11.14
CA ASN A 317 2.34 -11.25 10.46
C ASN A 317 2.64 -10.07 11.41
N GLY A 318 3.25 -10.37 12.55
CA GLY A 318 3.60 -9.41 13.59
C GLY A 318 2.48 -9.05 14.55
N TYR A 319 1.31 -9.70 14.50
CA TYR A 319 0.27 -9.60 15.52
C TYR A 319 0.39 -10.78 16.48
N ASP A 320 0.47 -10.50 17.76
CA ASP A 320 0.60 -11.50 18.81
C ASP A 320 -0.73 -11.81 19.51
N PHE A 321 -1.75 -10.95 19.33
CA PHE A 321 -3.09 -11.18 19.86
C PHE A 321 -4.18 -10.85 18.82
N VAL A 322 -5.33 -11.50 19.00
CA VAL A 322 -6.57 -11.23 18.26
C VAL A 322 -7.78 -11.30 19.18
N VAL A 323 -8.75 -10.40 18.98
CA VAL A 323 -10.07 -10.46 19.62
C VAL A 323 -11.12 -10.68 18.55
N ASN A 324 -12.14 -11.48 18.85
CA ASN A 324 -13.25 -11.79 17.94
C ASN A 324 -12.79 -12.45 16.63
N ARG A 325 -11.78 -13.29 16.64
CA ARG A 325 -11.45 -14.15 15.50
C ARG A 325 -12.60 -15.09 15.16
N MET A 326 -13.31 -15.53 16.19
CA MET A 326 -14.63 -16.17 16.08
C MET A 326 -15.69 -15.22 16.65
N PRO A 327 -16.92 -15.24 16.13
CA PRO A 327 -18.01 -14.42 16.66
C PRO A 327 -18.14 -14.60 18.18
N PRO A 328 -18.36 -13.51 18.95
CA PRO A 328 -18.56 -13.61 20.39
C PRO A 328 -19.75 -14.52 20.73
N GLY A 329 -19.50 -15.51 21.58
CA GLY A 329 -20.56 -16.35 22.12
C GLY A 329 -21.33 -15.64 23.23
N THR A 330 -22.16 -16.39 23.95
CA THR A 330 -22.91 -15.91 25.11
C THR A 330 -22.02 -15.44 26.28
N GLN A 331 -20.74 -15.83 26.26
CA GLN A 331 -19.74 -15.47 27.29
C GLN A 331 -18.97 -14.18 27.02
N GLY A 332 -19.24 -13.51 25.90
CA GLY A 332 -18.54 -12.28 25.50
C GLY A 332 -17.41 -12.52 24.48
N ALA A 333 -16.64 -11.48 24.24
CA ALA A 333 -15.50 -11.51 23.33
C ALA A 333 -14.33 -12.29 23.93
N VAL A 334 -13.55 -12.97 23.08
CA VAL A 334 -12.38 -13.74 23.48
C VAL A 334 -11.12 -13.09 22.94
N LEU A 335 -10.16 -12.85 23.83
CA LEU A 335 -8.78 -12.55 23.47
C LEU A 335 -8.02 -13.87 23.27
N GLU A 336 -7.44 -14.04 22.10
CA GLU A 336 -6.57 -15.18 21.79
C GLU A 336 -5.12 -14.68 21.58
N LYS A 337 -4.15 -15.47 22.04
CA LYS A 337 -2.72 -15.25 21.83
C LYS A 337 -2.21 -16.17 20.71
N ASN A 338 -1.35 -15.68 19.85
CA ASN A 338 -0.71 -16.48 18.83
C ASN A 338 0.23 -17.53 19.44
N ASN A 339 0.13 -18.76 18.94
CA ASN A 339 0.92 -19.93 19.37
C ASN A 339 1.83 -20.46 18.25
N GLY A 340 2.17 -19.61 17.28
CA GLY A 340 2.97 -19.96 16.11
C GLY A 340 2.14 -20.15 14.85
N GLY A 341 2.60 -19.57 13.76
CA GLY A 341 1.89 -19.61 12.49
C GLY A 341 0.45 -19.10 12.60
N ARG A 342 -0.51 -19.93 12.18
CA ARG A 342 -1.96 -19.61 12.24
C ARG A 342 -2.67 -20.21 13.47
N SER A 343 -1.91 -20.65 14.47
CA SER A 343 -2.45 -21.24 15.70
C SER A 343 -2.71 -20.16 16.75
N TRP A 344 -3.87 -20.20 17.37
CA TRP A 344 -4.31 -19.25 18.40
C TRP A 344 -4.87 -19.99 19.61
N LEU A 345 -4.54 -19.50 20.80
CA LEU A 345 -5.00 -20.05 22.08
C LEU A 345 -5.69 -18.97 22.89
N LYS A 346 -6.80 -19.29 23.54
CA LYS A 346 -7.49 -18.38 24.45
C LYS A 346 -6.53 -17.90 25.53
N ALA A 347 -6.41 -16.57 25.64
CA ALA A 347 -5.61 -15.91 26.67
C ALA A 347 -6.48 -15.31 27.78
N SER A 348 -7.66 -14.76 27.42
CA SER A 348 -8.59 -14.15 28.37
C SER A 348 -9.95 -13.94 27.72
N ASP A 349 -10.96 -13.63 28.54
CA ASP A 349 -12.17 -13.00 28.07
C ASP A 349 -11.99 -11.49 28.02
N ALA A 350 -12.73 -10.85 27.10
CA ALA A 350 -12.81 -9.41 26.96
C ALA A 350 -14.26 -8.94 27.13
N ARG A 351 -14.48 -7.97 28.01
CA ARG A 351 -15.80 -7.36 28.15
C ARG A 351 -16.02 -6.33 27.07
N TYR A 352 -17.21 -6.28 26.47
CA TYR A 352 -17.53 -5.28 25.46
C TYR A 352 -18.97 -4.80 25.55
N LYS A 353 -19.26 -3.67 24.95
CA LYS A 353 -20.60 -3.14 24.74
C LYS A 353 -20.70 -2.52 23.35
N VAL A 354 -21.84 -2.69 22.73
CA VAL A 354 -22.23 -2.02 21.47
C VAL A 354 -23.47 -1.20 21.73
N ALA A 355 -23.50 0.03 21.22
CA ALA A 355 -24.74 0.83 21.12
C ALA A 355 -24.66 1.76 19.91
N GLY A 356 -25.67 1.67 19.04
CA GLY A 356 -25.70 2.41 17.80
C GLY A 356 -24.50 2.09 16.92
N ASN A 357 -23.74 3.10 16.57
CA ASN A 357 -22.54 2.99 15.74
C ASN A 357 -21.21 2.99 16.54
N GLN A 358 -21.27 2.58 17.79
CA GLN A 358 -20.10 2.55 18.65
C GLN A 358 -19.94 1.22 19.37
N MET A 359 -18.70 0.80 19.53
CA MET A 359 -18.32 -0.35 20.33
C MET A 359 -17.12 0.02 21.19
N HIS A 360 -17.10 -0.42 22.44
CA HIS A 360 -15.92 -0.40 23.26
C HIS A 360 -15.69 -1.74 23.96
N MET A 361 -14.43 -2.01 24.32
CA MET A 361 -14.04 -3.21 25.03
C MET A 361 -12.94 -2.97 26.04
N ALA A 362 -12.87 -3.83 27.05
CA ALA A 362 -11.80 -3.86 28.06
C ALA A 362 -11.05 -5.19 27.97
N ILE A 363 -9.73 -5.11 27.84
CA ILE A 363 -8.81 -6.24 27.79
C ILE A 363 -7.85 -6.15 28.96
N PRO A 364 -7.71 -7.21 29.81
CA PRO A 364 -6.77 -7.19 30.91
C PRO A 364 -5.33 -6.95 30.43
N ARG A 365 -4.62 -5.99 31.00
CA ARG A 365 -3.22 -5.70 30.67
C ARG A 365 -2.31 -6.90 30.90
N ALA A 366 -2.56 -7.65 31.98
CA ALA A 366 -1.81 -8.86 32.30
C ALA A 366 -1.88 -9.90 31.19
N ALA A 367 -3.05 -10.06 30.54
CA ALA A 367 -3.23 -11.00 29.44
C ALA A 367 -2.45 -10.59 28.18
N LEU A 368 -2.20 -9.29 27.99
CA LEU A 368 -1.37 -8.74 26.92
C LEU A 368 0.13 -8.72 27.27
N GLY A 369 0.51 -9.00 28.50
CA GLY A 369 1.89 -8.84 28.96
C GLY A 369 2.34 -7.39 29.11
N LEU A 370 1.40 -6.46 29.33
CA LEU A 370 1.62 -5.00 29.44
C LEU A 370 1.45 -4.51 30.89
N ALA A 371 2.17 -5.11 31.83
CA ALA A 371 1.96 -4.91 33.25
C ALA A 371 2.38 -3.52 33.80
N GLY A 372 3.18 -2.74 33.08
CA GLY A 372 3.71 -1.46 33.50
C GLY A 372 3.56 -0.35 32.45
N ASP A 373 3.88 0.88 32.82
CA ASP A 373 4.08 2.00 31.89
C ASP A 373 5.59 2.21 31.65
N PRO A 374 5.99 2.71 30.46
CA PRO A 374 5.12 3.11 29.37
C PRO A 374 4.51 1.94 28.59
N VAL A 375 3.31 2.13 28.07
CA VAL A 375 2.66 1.18 27.16
C VAL A 375 2.97 1.56 25.72
N THR A 376 3.38 0.60 24.93
CA THR A 376 3.43 0.69 23.46
C THR A 376 2.75 -0.51 22.87
N LEU A 377 1.77 -0.28 22.01
CA LEU A 377 1.13 -1.33 21.25
C LEU A 377 0.74 -0.83 19.85
N ASP A 378 0.71 -1.74 18.90
CA ASP A 378 0.10 -1.49 17.60
C ASP A 378 -1.22 -2.25 17.52
N PHE A 379 -2.20 -1.69 16.80
CA PHE A 379 -3.50 -2.34 16.65
C PHE A 379 -4.12 -2.07 15.29
N LYS A 380 -5.08 -2.92 14.93
CA LYS A 380 -5.85 -2.84 13.69
C LYS A 380 -7.22 -3.42 13.89
N TRP A 381 -8.24 -2.72 13.40
CA TRP A 381 -9.59 -3.23 13.33
C TRP A 381 -9.89 -3.79 11.94
N LEU A 382 -10.64 -4.87 11.92
CA LEU A 382 -11.15 -5.53 10.72
C LEU A 382 -12.65 -5.78 10.90
N ASP A 383 -13.43 -5.67 9.84
CA ASP A 383 -14.81 -6.13 9.80
C ASP A 383 -15.12 -6.80 8.49
N ASN A 384 -15.83 -7.94 8.55
CA ASN A 384 -16.30 -8.67 7.38
C ASN A 384 -15.21 -9.08 6.36
N ILE A 385 -14.05 -9.47 6.86
CA ILE A 385 -12.98 -10.03 6.04
C ILE A 385 -13.15 -11.55 5.97
N PRO A 386 -13.56 -12.13 4.82
CA PRO A 386 -13.88 -13.56 4.71
C PRO A 386 -12.65 -14.47 4.82
N LEU A 387 -11.47 -13.97 4.47
CA LEU A 387 -10.20 -14.70 4.59
C LEU A 387 -9.23 -13.90 5.48
N PRO A 388 -9.46 -13.84 6.80
CA PRO A 388 -8.66 -13.00 7.69
C PRO A 388 -7.20 -13.45 7.80
N ASP A 389 -6.89 -14.64 7.33
CA ASP A 389 -5.52 -15.19 7.25
C ASP A 389 -4.75 -14.78 6.00
N ASP A 390 -5.39 -14.08 5.06
CA ASP A 390 -4.77 -13.53 3.86
C ASP A 390 -4.68 -12.01 3.98
N LEU A 391 -3.47 -11.48 4.14
CA LEU A 391 -3.25 -10.03 4.25
C LEU A 391 -3.69 -9.26 3.00
N THR A 392 -3.72 -9.90 1.84
CA THR A 392 -4.14 -9.24 0.59
C THR A 392 -5.64 -8.98 0.58
N GLU A 393 -6.44 -9.76 1.32
CA GLU A 393 -7.87 -9.52 1.49
C GLU A 393 -8.16 -8.18 2.20
N PHE A 394 -7.20 -7.63 2.96
CA PHE A 394 -7.33 -6.31 3.59
C PHE A 394 -7.47 -5.15 2.60
N PHE A 395 -7.20 -5.39 1.32
CA PHE A 395 -7.41 -4.44 0.23
C PHE A 395 -8.67 -4.75 -0.61
N VAL A 396 -9.20 -5.95 -0.47
CA VAL A 396 -10.17 -6.51 -1.43
C VAL A 396 -11.58 -6.56 -0.88
N THR A 397 -11.73 -7.02 0.37
CA THR A 397 -13.03 -7.29 0.98
C THR A 397 -13.15 -6.66 2.37
N GLY A 398 -14.39 -6.59 2.87
CA GLY A 398 -14.67 -6.06 4.18
C GLY A 398 -14.26 -4.62 4.38
N ASP A 399 -13.85 -4.30 5.61
CA ASP A 399 -13.29 -3.01 5.98
C ASP A 399 -12.12 -3.17 6.96
N THR A 400 -11.13 -2.30 6.86
CA THR A 400 -9.95 -2.31 7.73
C THR A 400 -9.54 -0.90 8.15
N ALA A 401 -9.20 -0.75 9.41
CA ALA A 401 -8.66 0.49 9.94
C ALA A 401 -7.38 0.25 10.76
N PRO A 402 -6.22 0.79 10.29
CA PRO A 402 -5.99 1.50 9.04
C PRO A 402 -6.06 0.55 7.83
N SER A 403 -6.14 1.12 6.61
CA SER A 403 -6.23 0.35 5.37
C SER A 403 -5.01 -0.55 5.14
N GLY A 404 -5.19 -1.65 4.41
CA GLY A 404 -4.12 -2.58 4.04
C GLY A 404 -3.39 -3.16 5.25
N ARG A 405 -2.07 -3.34 5.16
CA ARG A 405 -1.24 -3.90 6.25
C ARG A 405 -0.81 -2.90 7.31
N PHE A 406 -1.17 -1.62 7.22
CA PHE A 406 -0.83 -0.63 8.24
C PHE A 406 -1.44 -0.95 9.60
N ARG A 407 -0.81 -0.40 10.66
CA ARG A 407 -1.25 -0.47 12.06
C ARG A 407 -1.28 0.91 12.65
N PHE A 408 -2.21 1.17 13.52
CA PHE A 408 -2.15 2.32 14.42
C PHE A 408 -1.19 2.02 15.57
N ARG A 409 -0.48 3.02 16.02
CA ARG A 409 0.41 2.92 17.18
C ARG A 409 -0.08 3.77 18.32
N PHE A 410 -0.38 3.13 19.43
CA PHE A 410 -0.66 3.76 20.71
C PHE A 410 0.60 3.72 21.56
N ILE A 411 0.97 4.88 22.13
CA ILE A 411 2.16 5.03 22.96
C ILE A 411 1.88 5.98 24.11
N THR A 412 2.35 5.60 25.31
CA THR A 412 2.30 6.44 26.53
C THR A 412 3.70 6.83 26.96
N GLY A 413 3.84 7.92 27.71
CA GLY A 413 5.14 8.31 28.25
C GLY A 413 6.08 9.00 27.25
N LYS A 414 5.50 9.86 26.42
CA LYS A 414 6.26 10.88 25.67
C LYS A 414 6.18 12.20 26.40
#